data_68184d428a7805b5906e856d11a78271
#
_entry.id   68184d428a7805b5906e856d11a78271
#
_cell.length_a   1.000
_cell.length_b   1.000
_cell.length_c   1.000
_cell.angle_alpha   90.00
_cell.angle_beta   90.00
_cell.angle_gamma   90.00
#
_symmetry.space_group_name_H-M   'P 1'
#
loop_
_entity.id
_entity.type
_entity.pdbx_description
1 polymer ?
#
loop_
_entity_poly.entity_id
_entity_poly.type
_entity_poly.pdbx_seq_one_letter_code
_entity_poly.pdbx_strand_id
1 'polypeptide(L)'
;KELNMLVVEEGGSTFNHNMTMMLDGVTGIEHNIPVAPLYRDVVETWRQTDVRNTPTLIVNYGGVNGEYYWYDRSNVWEDKKLNKFFPQQALDARSIRRETGPEWDYYHVEVAKAAKKMRDAGIKIQVGGHGQLQGLGTIWEMWMLTQGGMTPWEALRAGTIDGADYIGYSQDLGALEAGKRADLVIV
;
A
#
# COMPACT_ATOMS: atom_id res chain seq x y z
N LYS A 1 -18.98 -1.33 -15.07
CA LYS A 1 -20.04 -0.42 -14.60
C LYS A 1 -21.44 -0.94 -14.94
N GLU A 2 -21.69 -1.39 -16.18
CA GLU A 2 -23.01 -1.93 -16.58
C GLU A 2 -23.47 -3.13 -15.75
N LEU A 3 -22.53 -3.97 -15.30
CA LEU A 3 -22.79 -5.14 -14.47
C LEU A 3 -22.72 -4.84 -12.97
N ASN A 4 -22.51 -3.60 -12.56
CA ASN A 4 -22.28 -3.19 -11.18
C ASN A 4 -21.15 -3.97 -10.48
N MET A 5 -20.10 -4.30 -11.23
CA MET A 5 -18.91 -5.00 -10.74
C MET A 5 -17.78 -4.01 -10.48
N LEU A 6 -16.98 -4.31 -9.46
CA LEU A 6 -15.71 -3.65 -9.23
C LEU A 6 -14.69 -4.14 -10.26
N VAL A 7 -13.92 -3.22 -10.84
CA VAL A 7 -12.84 -3.52 -11.78
C VAL A 7 -11.55 -2.97 -11.18
N VAL A 8 -10.68 -3.87 -10.78
CA VAL A 8 -9.37 -3.55 -10.22
C VAL A 8 -8.32 -4.01 -11.20
N GLU A 9 -7.42 -3.13 -11.57
CA GLU A 9 -6.35 -3.41 -12.51
C GLU A 9 -4.98 -3.17 -11.87
N GLU A 10 -4.02 -4.00 -12.25
CA GLU A 10 -2.65 -3.81 -11.83
C GLU A 10 -2.03 -2.66 -12.64
N GLY A 11 -1.48 -1.68 -11.92
CA GLY A 11 -0.76 -0.57 -12.53
C GLY A 11 0.51 -1.05 -13.23
N GLY A 12 0.92 -0.29 -14.25
CA GLY A 12 2.13 -0.58 -15.01
C GLY A 12 3.29 0.34 -14.67
N SER A 13 4.47 -0.03 -15.14
CA SER A 13 5.69 0.78 -15.00
C SER A 13 5.72 2.02 -15.90
N THR A 14 4.67 2.29 -16.67
CA THR A 14 4.57 3.47 -17.53
C THR A 14 3.46 4.40 -17.06
N PHE A 15 3.78 5.69 -16.97
CA PHE A 15 2.86 6.72 -16.52
C PHE A 15 1.56 6.76 -17.35
N ASN A 16 1.69 6.79 -18.67
CA ASN A 16 0.53 6.92 -19.57
C ASN A 16 -0.45 5.75 -19.42
N HIS A 17 0.04 4.53 -19.21
CA HIS A 17 -0.80 3.36 -18.99
C HIS A 17 -1.69 3.53 -17.76
N ASN A 18 -1.09 3.94 -16.63
CA ASN A 18 -1.85 4.18 -15.40
C ASN A 18 -2.89 5.31 -15.58
N MET A 19 -2.53 6.37 -16.28
CA MET A 19 -3.45 7.47 -16.55
C MET A 19 -4.61 7.04 -17.45
N THR A 20 -4.37 6.16 -18.43
CA THR A 20 -5.43 5.62 -19.30
C THR A 20 -6.42 4.79 -18.50
N MET A 21 -5.94 3.85 -17.65
CA MET A 21 -6.82 3.06 -16.79
C MET A 21 -7.68 3.94 -15.88
N MET A 22 -7.08 4.99 -15.31
CA MET A 22 -7.81 5.96 -14.48
C MET A 22 -8.92 6.64 -15.27
N LEU A 23 -8.64 7.10 -16.51
CA LEU A 23 -9.61 7.78 -17.36
C LEU A 23 -10.70 6.83 -17.90
N ASP A 24 -10.37 5.58 -18.13
CA ASP A 24 -11.32 4.53 -18.51
C ASP A 24 -12.29 4.17 -17.36
N GLY A 25 -11.97 4.64 -16.15
CA GLY A 25 -12.85 4.57 -15.00
C GLY A 25 -12.91 3.20 -14.35
N VAL A 26 -11.77 2.53 -14.22
CA VAL A 26 -11.64 1.37 -13.31
C VAL A 26 -12.01 1.76 -11.88
N THR A 27 -12.26 0.81 -11.02
CA THR A 27 -12.57 1.08 -9.61
C THR A 27 -11.30 1.38 -8.81
N GLY A 28 -10.19 0.74 -9.17
CA GLY A 28 -8.93 0.93 -8.50
C GLY A 28 -7.74 0.47 -9.33
N ILE A 29 -6.59 1.04 -9.00
CA ILE A 29 -5.30 0.71 -9.60
C ILE A 29 -4.38 0.22 -8.49
N GLU A 30 -3.86 -0.99 -8.66
CA GLU A 30 -2.83 -1.57 -7.80
C GLU A 30 -1.44 -1.03 -8.19
N HIS A 31 -0.55 -0.98 -7.22
CA HIS A 31 0.76 -0.36 -7.28
C HIS A 31 0.76 1.17 -7.42
N ASN A 32 1.92 1.74 -7.14
CA ASN A 32 2.12 3.17 -7.27
C ASN A 32 2.23 3.60 -8.73
N ILE A 33 1.84 4.83 -9.01
CA ILE A 33 2.22 5.47 -10.27
C ILE A 33 3.74 5.60 -10.31
N PRO A 34 4.41 5.22 -11.41
CA PRO A 34 5.86 5.18 -11.50
C PRO A 34 6.50 6.58 -11.63
N VAL A 35 5.91 7.58 -11.00
CA VAL A 35 6.39 8.97 -10.96
C VAL A 35 6.13 9.54 -9.57
N ALA A 36 7.18 10.01 -8.91
CA ALA A 36 7.08 10.81 -7.71
C ALA A 36 8.14 11.94 -7.77
N PRO A 37 7.78 13.16 -7.35
CA PRO A 37 6.49 13.57 -6.81
C PRO A 37 5.40 13.62 -7.89
N LEU A 38 4.16 13.31 -7.52
CA LEU A 38 3.01 13.54 -8.40
C LEU A 38 2.72 15.05 -8.51
N TYR A 39 2.55 15.52 -9.74
CA TYR A 39 2.21 16.90 -10.00
C TYR A 39 0.72 17.19 -9.74
N ARG A 40 0.40 18.46 -9.67
CA ARG A 40 -0.96 18.92 -9.30
C ARG A 40 -2.01 18.47 -10.31
N ASP A 41 -1.71 18.56 -11.58
CA ASP A 41 -2.61 18.16 -12.67
C ASP A 41 -3.02 16.70 -12.59
N VAL A 42 -2.06 15.80 -12.31
CA VAL A 42 -2.34 14.36 -12.10
C VAL A 42 -3.30 14.15 -10.93
N VAL A 43 -3.01 14.77 -9.79
CA VAL A 43 -3.83 14.63 -8.58
C VAL A 43 -5.23 15.21 -8.80
N GLU A 44 -5.34 16.37 -9.44
CA GLU A 44 -6.63 17.01 -9.74
C GLU A 44 -7.46 16.19 -10.74
N THR A 45 -6.82 15.61 -11.75
CA THR A 45 -7.49 14.71 -12.70
C THR A 45 -8.00 13.46 -11.98
N TRP A 46 -7.15 12.85 -11.16
CA TRP A 46 -7.52 11.65 -10.40
C TRP A 46 -8.67 11.92 -9.42
N ARG A 47 -8.62 13.04 -8.71
CA ARG A 47 -9.67 13.46 -7.76
C ARG A 47 -11.05 13.60 -8.40
N GLN A 48 -11.13 13.84 -9.71
CA GLN A 48 -12.40 13.91 -10.45
C GLN A 48 -12.95 12.53 -10.81
N THR A 49 -12.20 11.48 -10.54
CA THR A 49 -12.63 10.10 -10.72
C THR A 49 -12.95 9.47 -9.36
N ASP A 50 -13.64 8.33 -9.37
CA ASP A 50 -13.82 7.50 -8.17
C ASP A 50 -12.75 6.41 -8.05
N VAL A 51 -11.68 6.50 -8.85
CA VAL A 51 -10.61 5.50 -8.88
C VAL A 51 -9.77 5.58 -7.63
N ARG A 52 -9.57 4.44 -7.00
CA ARG A 52 -8.79 4.28 -5.77
C ARG A 52 -7.39 3.79 -6.10
N ASN A 53 -6.45 3.91 -5.17
CA ASN A 53 -5.09 3.44 -5.37
C ASN A 53 -4.57 2.66 -4.16
N THR A 54 -3.98 1.51 -4.46
CA THR A 54 -3.21 0.68 -3.51
C THR A 54 -1.74 0.83 -3.88
N PRO A 55 -0.96 1.71 -3.25
CA PRO A 55 0.38 2.06 -3.73
C PRO A 55 1.40 0.91 -3.65
N THR A 56 1.17 -0.08 -2.80
CA THR A 56 2.02 -1.27 -2.66
C THR A 56 3.50 -0.91 -2.49
N LEU A 57 3.78 -0.12 -1.45
CA LEU A 57 5.12 0.44 -1.17
C LEU A 57 6.18 -0.64 -0.93
N ILE A 58 5.73 -1.82 -0.52
CA ILE A 58 6.60 -2.96 -0.25
C ILE A 58 7.34 -3.43 -1.51
N VAL A 59 6.73 -3.25 -2.69
CA VAL A 59 7.30 -3.55 -4.02
C VAL A 59 7.04 -2.38 -4.98
N ASN A 60 7.42 -1.20 -4.60
CA ASN A 60 7.21 0.03 -5.36
C ASN A 60 7.94 0.02 -6.71
N TYR A 61 7.34 0.66 -7.71
CA TYR A 61 8.04 1.02 -8.94
C TYR A 61 9.05 2.14 -8.66
N GLY A 62 10.29 1.92 -9.11
CA GLY A 62 11.41 2.83 -8.93
C GLY A 62 12.25 2.57 -7.68
N GLY A 63 13.55 2.52 -7.82
CA GLY A 63 14.51 2.28 -6.76
C GLY A 63 14.45 0.89 -6.14
N VAL A 64 15.05 0.76 -4.97
CA VAL A 64 15.02 -0.48 -4.17
C VAL A 64 13.62 -0.66 -3.57
N ASN A 65 13.12 -1.88 -3.59
CA ASN A 65 11.82 -2.20 -3.02
C ASN A 65 11.73 -1.86 -1.53
N GLY A 66 10.59 -1.33 -1.10
CA GLY A 66 10.38 -0.90 0.27
C GLY A 66 10.53 -2.03 1.31
N GLU A 67 10.27 -3.28 0.94
CA GLU A 67 10.51 -4.41 1.87
C GLU A 67 11.97 -4.49 2.30
N TYR A 68 12.93 -4.21 1.41
CA TYR A 68 14.35 -4.29 1.73
C TYR A 68 14.82 -3.20 2.69
N TYR A 69 14.14 -2.07 2.75
CA TYR A 69 14.37 -1.06 3.78
C TYR A 69 14.28 -1.65 5.19
N TRP A 70 13.26 -2.47 5.45
CA TRP A 70 13.08 -3.10 6.75
C TRP A 70 14.13 -4.16 7.04
N TYR A 71 14.53 -4.94 6.04
CA TYR A 71 15.63 -5.91 6.20
C TYR A 71 16.97 -5.24 6.42
N ASP A 72 17.18 -4.02 5.93
CA ASP A 72 18.42 -3.27 6.11
C ASP A 72 18.45 -2.49 7.44
N ARG A 73 17.31 -2.05 7.91
CA ARG A 73 17.19 -1.19 9.10
C ARG A 73 16.79 -1.93 10.37
N SER A 74 16.39 -3.19 10.26
CA SER A 74 16.02 -4.02 11.39
C SER A 74 16.54 -5.45 11.21
N ASN A 75 16.97 -6.06 12.30
CA ASN A 75 17.43 -7.43 12.29
C ASN A 75 16.22 -8.39 12.36
N VAL A 76 15.44 -8.40 11.27
CA VAL A 76 14.21 -9.21 11.18
C VAL A 76 14.46 -10.68 11.54
N TRP A 77 15.59 -11.23 11.12
CA TRP A 77 16.03 -12.62 11.39
C TRP A 77 16.44 -12.87 12.84
N GLU A 78 16.72 -11.85 13.63
CA GLU A 78 17.06 -11.95 15.04
C GLU A 78 15.85 -11.72 15.97
N ASP A 79 14.73 -11.25 15.41
CA ASP A 79 13.54 -10.96 16.19
C ASP A 79 12.92 -12.26 16.71
N LYS A 80 12.97 -12.43 18.05
CA LYS A 80 12.50 -13.65 18.73
C LYS A 80 11.00 -13.89 18.52
N LYS A 81 10.22 -12.84 18.36
CA LYS A 81 8.78 -12.94 18.16
C LYS A 81 8.48 -13.40 16.74
N LEU A 82 9.16 -12.82 15.75
CA LEU A 82 9.05 -13.24 14.36
C LEU A 82 9.50 -14.68 14.16
N ASN A 83 10.67 -15.05 14.69
CA ASN A 83 11.21 -16.39 14.60
C ASN A 83 10.33 -17.47 15.28
N LYS A 84 9.45 -17.07 16.19
CA LYS A 84 8.47 -17.99 16.78
C LYS A 84 7.31 -18.31 15.83
N PHE A 85 6.92 -17.37 14.98
CA PHE A 85 5.73 -17.50 14.12
C PHE A 85 6.04 -17.68 12.64
N PHE A 86 7.24 -17.28 12.21
CA PHE A 86 7.71 -17.45 10.84
C PHE A 86 8.82 -18.49 10.79
N PRO A 87 8.77 -19.43 9.84
CA PRO A 87 9.89 -20.33 9.61
C PRO A 87 11.15 -19.53 9.27
N GLN A 88 12.28 -19.88 9.88
CA GLN A 88 13.58 -19.26 9.61
C GLN A 88 13.85 -19.13 8.10
N GLN A 89 13.54 -20.19 7.36
CA GLN A 89 13.73 -20.25 5.92
C GLN A 89 12.97 -19.16 5.15
N ALA A 90 11.79 -18.74 5.63
CA ALA A 90 11.02 -17.65 5.01
C ALA A 90 11.68 -16.28 5.27
N LEU A 91 12.23 -16.07 6.46
CA LEU A 91 12.97 -14.85 6.80
C LEU A 91 14.31 -14.78 6.05
N ASP A 92 15.05 -15.89 6.00
CA ASP A 92 16.34 -15.97 5.32
C ASP A 92 16.24 -15.73 3.82
N ALA A 93 15.21 -16.25 3.17
CA ALA A 93 15.03 -16.13 1.72
C ALA A 93 14.99 -14.67 1.24
N ARG A 94 14.50 -13.77 2.08
CA ARG A 94 14.40 -12.34 1.76
C ARG A 94 15.56 -11.52 2.33
N SER A 95 16.06 -11.89 3.52
CA SER A 95 17.12 -11.14 4.19
C SER A 95 18.53 -11.42 3.62
N ILE A 96 18.84 -12.65 3.22
CA ILE A 96 20.17 -13.02 2.74
C ILE A 96 20.47 -12.46 1.35
N ARG A 97 19.48 -12.39 0.48
CA ARG A 97 19.62 -11.91 -0.92
C ARG A 97 18.95 -10.58 -1.16
N ARG A 98 18.83 -9.74 -0.11
CA ARG A 98 18.21 -8.42 -0.25
C ARG A 98 19.07 -7.50 -1.11
N GLU A 99 18.39 -6.64 -1.81
CA GLU A 99 19.01 -5.46 -2.39
C GLU A 99 19.27 -4.44 -1.28
N THR A 100 20.41 -3.78 -1.32
CA THR A 100 20.79 -2.74 -0.38
C THR A 100 21.18 -1.47 -1.12
N GLY A 101 20.91 -0.33 -0.53
CA GLY A 101 21.24 0.94 -1.11
C GLY A 101 21.33 2.06 -0.08
N PRO A 102 21.83 3.24 -0.48
CA PRO A 102 21.76 4.43 0.35
C PRO A 102 20.29 4.84 0.57
N GLU A 103 20.05 5.68 1.57
CA GLU A 103 18.71 6.08 2.00
C GLU A 103 17.80 6.59 0.86
N TRP A 104 18.38 7.34 -0.07
CA TRP A 104 17.64 7.92 -1.20
C TRP A 104 17.26 6.92 -2.30
N ASP A 105 17.82 5.73 -2.31
CA ASP A 105 17.46 4.67 -3.26
C ASP A 105 16.19 3.91 -2.85
N TYR A 106 15.79 4.04 -1.57
CA TYR A 106 14.52 3.51 -1.08
C TYR A 106 13.37 4.46 -1.43
N TYR A 107 12.94 4.35 -2.67
CA TYR A 107 11.99 5.27 -3.28
C TYR A 107 10.56 5.23 -2.68
N HIS A 108 10.26 4.21 -1.90
CA HIS A 108 8.96 4.07 -1.24
C HIS A 108 8.55 5.28 -0.40
N VAL A 109 9.50 6.02 0.16
CA VAL A 109 9.20 7.24 0.94
C VAL A 109 8.62 8.33 0.05
N GLU A 110 9.18 8.53 -1.15
CA GLU A 110 8.65 9.50 -2.11
C GLU A 110 7.28 9.06 -2.65
N VAL A 111 7.11 7.77 -2.90
CA VAL A 111 5.82 7.19 -3.27
C VAL A 111 4.78 7.35 -2.15
N ALA A 112 5.18 7.14 -0.90
CA ALA A 112 4.30 7.34 0.26
C ALA A 112 3.89 8.81 0.43
N LYS A 113 4.79 9.78 0.15
CA LYS A 113 4.45 11.21 0.10
C LYS A 113 3.43 11.50 -1.01
N ALA A 114 3.58 10.87 -2.17
CA ALA A 114 2.61 10.98 -3.24
C ALA A 114 1.24 10.40 -2.83
N ALA A 115 1.21 9.24 -2.17
CA ALA A 115 -0.01 8.64 -1.62
C ALA A 115 -0.67 9.54 -0.57
N LYS A 116 0.11 10.19 0.30
CA LYS A 116 -0.41 11.18 1.25
C LYS A 116 -1.04 12.37 0.53
N LYS A 117 -0.37 12.91 -0.48
CA LYS A 117 -0.90 14.01 -1.29
C LYS A 117 -2.21 13.64 -1.98
N MET A 118 -2.31 12.43 -2.51
CA MET A 118 -3.54 11.91 -3.11
C MET A 118 -4.66 11.81 -2.05
N ARG A 119 -4.36 11.25 -0.88
CA ARG A 119 -5.32 11.14 0.23
C ARG A 119 -5.82 12.52 0.69
N ASP A 120 -4.94 13.50 0.82
CA ASP A 120 -5.30 14.87 1.20
C ASP A 120 -6.21 15.55 0.16
N ALA A 121 -6.10 15.13 -1.09
CA ALA A 121 -7.00 15.55 -2.17
C ALA A 121 -8.32 14.78 -2.20
N GLY A 122 -8.53 13.83 -1.28
CA GLY A 122 -9.76 13.03 -1.17
C GLY A 122 -9.76 11.72 -1.94
N ILE A 123 -8.64 11.35 -2.57
CA ILE A 123 -8.48 10.06 -3.25
C ILE A 123 -8.29 8.98 -2.18
N LYS A 124 -9.03 7.88 -2.27
CA LYS A 124 -8.94 6.78 -1.33
C LYS A 124 -7.68 5.96 -1.58
N ILE A 125 -6.90 5.75 -0.51
CA ILE A 125 -5.66 4.97 -0.51
C ILE A 125 -5.86 3.74 0.37
N GLN A 126 -5.45 2.58 -0.12
CA GLN A 126 -5.51 1.31 0.59
C GLN A 126 -4.10 0.76 0.84
N VAL A 127 -4.03 -0.26 1.70
CA VAL A 127 -2.79 -0.99 2.01
C VAL A 127 -2.62 -2.17 1.04
N GLY A 128 -1.43 -2.27 0.43
CA GLY A 128 -1.05 -3.38 -0.44
C GLY A 128 0.13 -4.18 0.12
N GLY A 129 -0.13 -5.30 0.79
CA GLY A 129 0.92 -6.13 1.38
C GLY A 129 1.65 -7.06 0.41
N HIS A 130 1.21 -7.17 -0.82
CA HIS A 130 1.73 -7.93 -1.97
C HIS A 130 2.04 -9.43 -1.72
N GLY A 131 2.02 -9.91 -0.51
CA GLY A 131 2.18 -11.33 -0.17
C GLY A 131 3.62 -11.82 -0.03
N GLN A 132 4.64 -10.98 -0.14
CA GLN A 132 6.04 -11.38 0.07
C GLN A 132 6.28 -11.95 1.46
N LEU A 133 5.73 -11.33 2.47
CA LEU A 133 5.74 -11.83 3.84
C LEU A 133 4.37 -11.57 4.46
N GLN A 134 3.49 -12.54 4.34
CA GLN A 134 2.09 -12.45 4.76
C GLN A 134 1.97 -11.98 6.22
N GLY A 135 1.07 -11.04 6.47
CA GLY A 135 0.88 -10.42 7.78
C GLY A 135 1.90 -9.31 8.05
N LEU A 136 3.19 -9.60 8.08
CA LEU A 136 4.23 -8.62 8.34
C LEU A 136 4.30 -7.55 7.23
N GLY A 137 4.22 -7.96 5.98
CA GLY A 137 4.21 -7.02 4.84
C GLY A 137 3.09 -5.99 4.93
N THR A 138 1.91 -6.38 5.37
CA THR A 138 0.78 -5.47 5.58
C THR A 138 1.07 -4.43 6.68
N ILE A 139 1.72 -4.85 7.77
CA ILE A 139 2.11 -3.93 8.85
C ILE A 139 3.20 -2.97 8.37
N TRP A 140 4.21 -3.47 7.66
CA TRP A 140 5.24 -2.64 7.07
C TRP A 140 4.69 -1.62 6.08
N GLU A 141 3.74 -2.01 5.25
CA GLU A 141 3.06 -1.09 4.32
C GLU A 141 2.40 0.08 5.09
N MET A 142 1.69 -0.20 6.18
CA MET A 142 1.11 0.86 7.02
C MET A 142 2.19 1.77 7.62
N TRP A 143 3.32 1.22 8.05
CA TRP A 143 4.44 2.02 8.56
C TRP A 143 5.07 2.88 7.46
N MET A 144 5.23 2.33 6.25
CA MET A 144 5.73 3.10 5.09
C MET A 144 4.79 4.26 4.72
N LEU A 145 3.48 4.06 4.79
CA LEU A 145 2.53 5.16 4.60
C LEU A 145 2.76 6.29 5.62
N THR A 146 3.11 5.96 6.88
CA THR A 146 3.46 6.98 7.87
C THR A 146 4.78 7.68 7.58
N GLN A 147 5.74 7.01 6.97
CA GLN A 147 6.99 7.66 6.51
C GLN A 147 6.72 8.72 5.44
N GLY A 148 5.65 8.56 4.65
CA GLY A 148 5.18 9.55 3.68
C GLY A 148 4.37 10.70 4.26
N GLY A 149 4.09 10.68 5.58
CA GLY A 149 3.38 11.72 6.28
C GLY A 149 1.90 11.42 6.61
N MET A 150 1.42 10.22 6.33
CA MET A 150 0.13 9.80 6.88
C MET A 150 0.23 9.70 8.40
N THR A 151 -0.79 10.14 9.11
CA THR A 151 -0.90 9.85 10.53
C THR A 151 -1.10 8.34 10.75
N PRO A 152 -0.71 7.79 11.92
CA PRO A 152 -0.98 6.37 12.23
C PRO A 152 -2.47 6.00 12.07
N TRP A 153 -3.37 6.92 12.37
CA TRP A 153 -4.80 6.73 12.18
C TRP A 153 -5.19 6.61 10.69
N GLU A 154 -4.62 7.46 9.83
CA GLU A 154 -4.87 7.39 8.38
C GLU A 154 -4.34 6.08 7.78
N ALA A 155 -3.14 5.65 8.19
CA ALA A 155 -2.57 4.38 7.76
C ALA A 155 -3.38 3.18 8.24
N LEU A 156 -3.87 3.22 9.49
CA LEU A 156 -4.76 2.19 10.04
C LEU A 156 -6.07 2.12 9.25
N ARG A 157 -6.67 3.26 8.93
CA ARG A 157 -7.88 3.32 8.10
C ARG A 157 -7.66 2.72 6.71
N ALA A 158 -6.51 3.01 6.08
CA ALA A 158 -6.15 2.43 4.78
C ALA A 158 -6.12 0.89 4.81
N GLY A 159 -5.67 0.31 5.94
CA GLY A 159 -5.63 -1.14 6.16
C GLY A 159 -6.92 -1.74 6.74
N THR A 160 -7.95 -0.96 6.99
CA THR A 160 -9.22 -1.41 7.61
C THR A 160 -10.43 -0.96 6.80
N ILE A 161 -11.12 0.10 7.22
CA ILE A 161 -12.38 0.51 6.60
C ILE A 161 -12.22 0.99 5.15
N ASP A 162 -11.13 1.68 4.82
CA ASP A 162 -10.90 2.14 3.45
C ASP A 162 -10.58 0.94 2.53
N GLY A 163 -9.86 -0.08 3.05
CA GLY A 163 -9.66 -1.35 2.36
C GLY A 163 -10.95 -2.16 2.20
N ALA A 164 -11.76 -2.25 3.25
CA ALA A 164 -13.05 -2.92 3.19
C ALA A 164 -14.00 -2.26 2.16
N ASP A 165 -14.01 -0.93 2.09
CA ASP A 165 -14.76 -0.19 1.09
C ASP A 165 -14.26 -0.47 -0.33
N TYR A 166 -12.94 -0.62 -0.50
CA TYR A 166 -12.32 -0.93 -1.79
C TYR A 166 -12.78 -2.27 -2.37
N ILE A 167 -12.92 -3.28 -1.52
CA ILE A 167 -13.36 -4.61 -1.93
C ILE A 167 -14.88 -4.83 -1.80
N GLY A 168 -15.63 -3.77 -1.49
CA GLY A 168 -17.09 -3.78 -1.44
C GLY A 168 -17.71 -4.34 -0.16
N TYR A 169 -16.95 -4.46 0.93
CA TYR A 169 -17.40 -5.04 2.20
C TYR A 169 -17.49 -4.04 3.35
N SER A 170 -17.46 -2.75 3.08
CA SER A 170 -17.49 -1.73 4.15
C SER A 170 -18.77 -1.72 4.99
N GLN A 171 -19.86 -2.33 4.53
CA GLN A 171 -21.06 -2.50 5.32
C GLN A 171 -20.89 -3.57 6.40
N ASP A 172 -20.07 -4.61 6.12
CA ASP A 172 -19.92 -5.79 6.96
C ASP A 172 -18.68 -5.77 7.85
N LEU A 173 -17.61 -5.10 7.43
CA LEU A 173 -16.30 -5.13 8.11
C LEU A 173 -15.53 -3.82 7.99
N GLY A 174 -14.35 -3.79 8.62
CA GLY A 174 -13.39 -2.70 8.56
C GLY A 174 -13.53 -1.63 9.63
N ALA A 175 -14.55 -1.68 10.48
CA ALA A 175 -14.73 -0.74 11.59
C ALA A 175 -15.36 -1.41 12.81
N LEU A 176 -15.10 -0.84 13.99
CA LEU A 176 -15.73 -1.26 15.25
C LEU A 176 -17.08 -0.56 15.40
N GLU A 177 -18.08 -1.10 14.75
CA GLU A 177 -19.45 -0.57 14.73
C GLU A 177 -20.46 -1.67 14.99
N ALA A 178 -21.57 -1.33 15.66
CA ALA A 178 -22.66 -2.27 15.89
C ALA A 178 -23.22 -2.77 14.55
N GLY A 179 -23.37 -4.07 14.42
CA GLY A 179 -23.87 -4.73 13.21
C GLY A 179 -22.80 -5.22 12.25
N LYS A 180 -21.54 -4.81 12.42
CA LYS A 180 -20.40 -5.33 11.65
C LYS A 180 -19.83 -6.60 12.29
N ARG A 181 -19.07 -7.36 11.50
CA ARG A 181 -18.34 -8.52 12.01
C ARG A 181 -17.29 -8.08 13.03
N ALA A 182 -17.18 -8.85 14.10
CA ALA A 182 -16.20 -8.58 15.16
C ALA A 182 -14.83 -9.22 14.86
N ASP A 183 -14.24 -8.86 13.71
CA ASP A 183 -12.88 -9.25 13.37
C ASP A 183 -11.93 -8.25 14.06
N LEU A 184 -11.33 -8.67 15.17
CA LEU A 184 -10.57 -7.81 16.08
C LEU A 184 -9.15 -8.32 16.26
N VAL A 185 -8.20 -7.39 16.29
CA VAL A 185 -6.82 -7.64 16.72
C VAL A 185 -6.56 -6.86 17.99
N ILE A 186 -6.09 -7.56 19.02
CA ILE A 186 -5.62 -6.94 20.27
C ILE A 186 -4.10 -6.91 20.23
N VAL A 187 -3.49 -5.73 20.36
CA VAL A 187 -2.05 -5.48 20.29
C VAL A 187 -1.50 -5.08 21.66
#